data_5732a82005d5e6c05cd8f820c6342a50
#
_entry.id   5732a82005d5e6c05cd8f820c6342a50
#
_cell.length_a   1.000
_cell.length_b   1.000
_cell.length_c   1.000
_cell.angle_alpha   90.00
_cell.angle_beta   90.00
_cell.angle_gamma   90.00
#
_symmetry.space_group_name_H-M   'P 1'
#
loop_
_entity.id
_entity.type
_entity.pdbx_description
1 polymer ?
#
loop_
_entity_poly.entity_id
_entity_poly.type
_entity_poly.pdbx_seq_one_letter_code
_entity_poly.pdbx_strand_id
1 'polypeptide(L)'
;MTRLARGDSLALGALLMVLAGCGTTTGPDPVIMTGSWGGDHAVLDVTATSASIEFDCAHGTLPVPLTLNHGTFDVTGDFVQEHGGPIRSDETVDRQPARYSGTVSSNTMTLLVRLTATGQNLGTYTLTRGVSGRVFKCL
;
A
#
# COMPACT_ATOMS: atom_id res chain seq x y z
N MET A 1 4.17 -17.72 -89.36
CA MET A 1 4.63 -16.32 -89.23
C MET A 1 4.09 -15.80 -87.92
N THR A 2 4.89 -15.82 -86.87
CA THR A 2 5.44 -14.71 -86.14
C THR A 2 4.42 -13.79 -85.42
N ARG A 3 4.33 -13.78 -84.09
CA ARG A 3 4.93 -12.78 -83.25
C ARG A 3 4.65 -13.07 -81.80
N LEU A 4 5.74 -13.06 -81.03
CA LEU A 4 5.76 -12.97 -79.56
C LEU A 4 5.12 -11.64 -79.08
N ALA A 5 4.38 -11.69 -78.04
CA ALA A 5 4.11 -10.54 -77.21
C ALA A 5 4.54 -10.85 -75.76
N ARG A 6 5.53 -10.09 -75.35
CA ARG A 6 6.01 -10.03 -73.94
C ARG A 6 4.94 -9.41 -73.08
N GLY A 7 4.58 -10.11 -71.99
CA GLY A 7 3.80 -9.57 -70.95
C GLY A 7 4.70 -9.22 -69.74
N ASP A 8 4.85 -7.93 -69.51
CA ASP A 8 5.57 -7.41 -68.34
C ASP A 8 4.79 -7.69 -67.03
N SER A 9 5.39 -8.49 -66.20
CA SER A 9 4.88 -8.72 -64.83
C SER A 9 5.28 -7.56 -63.91
N LEU A 10 4.35 -6.68 -63.64
CA LEU A 10 4.44 -5.69 -62.55
C LEU A 10 4.23 -6.40 -61.22
N ALA A 11 5.31 -6.65 -60.51
CA ALA A 11 5.29 -7.10 -59.14
C ALA A 11 4.88 -5.93 -58.21
N LEU A 12 3.64 -5.97 -57.75
CA LEU A 12 3.13 -5.03 -56.74
C LEU A 12 3.57 -5.51 -55.38
N GLY A 13 4.66 -4.93 -54.86
CA GLY A 13 5.15 -5.19 -53.50
C GLY A 13 4.19 -4.60 -52.49
N ALA A 14 3.45 -5.44 -51.79
CA ALA A 14 2.66 -5.04 -50.62
C ALA A 14 3.58 -4.85 -49.41
N LEU A 15 3.86 -3.59 -49.08
CA LEU A 15 4.57 -3.19 -47.85
C LEU A 15 3.63 -3.34 -46.66
N LEU A 16 3.75 -4.46 -45.93
CA LEU A 16 3.07 -4.62 -44.63
C LEU A 16 3.74 -3.69 -43.60
N MET A 17 3.10 -2.56 -43.30
CA MET A 17 3.43 -1.77 -42.11
C MET A 17 2.88 -2.51 -40.89
N VAL A 18 3.77 -3.16 -40.14
CA VAL A 18 3.47 -3.65 -38.76
C VAL A 18 3.46 -2.43 -37.84
N LEU A 19 2.29 -1.93 -37.55
CA LEU A 19 2.09 -0.97 -36.45
C LEU A 19 2.29 -1.71 -35.13
N ALA A 20 3.53 -1.63 -34.60
CA ALA A 20 3.78 -2.02 -33.21
C ALA A 20 3.03 -1.06 -32.30
N GLY A 21 1.80 -1.41 -31.95
CA GLY A 21 1.04 -0.72 -30.93
C GLY A 21 1.73 -0.95 -29.58
N CYS A 22 2.44 0.06 -29.06
CA CYS A 22 2.78 0.11 -27.65
C CYS A 22 1.47 0.19 -26.85
N GLY A 23 0.94 -0.97 -26.46
CA GLY A 23 -0.13 -1.06 -25.49
C GLY A 23 0.42 -0.59 -24.14
N THR A 24 0.20 0.67 -23.79
CA THR A 24 0.32 1.11 -22.40
C THR A 24 -0.77 0.39 -21.63
N THR A 25 -0.40 -0.64 -20.88
CA THR A 25 -1.27 -1.24 -19.87
C THR A 25 -1.46 -0.20 -18.79
N THR A 26 -2.50 0.62 -18.93
CA THR A 26 -2.96 1.53 -17.88
C THR A 26 -3.62 0.65 -16.81
N GLY A 27 -2.85 0.21 -15.82
CA GLY A 27 -3.42 -0.35 -14.60
C GLY A 27 -4.25 0.72 -13.88
N PRO A 28 -5.18 0.33 -12.99
CA PRO A 28 -5.93 1.30 -12.22
C PRO A 28 -4.96 2.21 -11.46
N ASP A 29 -5.23 3.52 -11.51
CA ASP A 29 -4.40 4.52 -10.83
C ASP A 29 -4.33 4.23 -9.33
N PRO A 30 -3.18 4.50 -8.69
CA PRO A 30 -3.05 4.36 -7.25
C PRO A 30 -4.04 5.28 -6.52
N VAL A 31 -4.72 4.72 -5.53
CA VAL A 31 -5.75 5.44 -4.75
C VAL A 31 -5.14 5.91 -3.44
N ILE A 32 -5.22 7.21 -3.16
CA ILE A 32 -4.83 7.75 -1.85
C ILE A 32 -5.88 7.33 -0.82
N MET A 33 -5.42 6.62 0.21
CA MET A 33 -6.25 6.19 1.31
C MET A 33 -6.37 7.30 2.36
N THR A 34 -7.59 7.59 2.81
CA THR A 34 -7.88 8.48 3.93
C THR A 34 -9.03 7.92 4.76
N GLY A 35 -9.17 8.41 5.99
CA GLY A 35 -10.26 8.05 6.89
C GLY A 35 -9.80 7.31 8.13
N SER A 36 -10.74 7.07 9.04
CA SER A 36 -10.53 6.32 10.27
C SER A 36 -10.94 4.86 10.08
N TRP A 37 -10.13 3.96 10.61
CA TRP A 37 -10.30 2.51 10.55
C TRP A 37 -10.14 1.92 11.94
N GLY A 38 -11.15 1.28 12.46
CA GLY A 38 -11.15 0.73 13.80
C GLY A 38 -11.40 -0.76 13.85
N GLY A 39 -10.77 -1.41 14.80
CA GLY A 39 -10.93 -2.84 15.10
C GLY A 39 -10.59 -3.13 16.56
N ASP A 40 -10.54 -4.40 16.90
CA ASP A 40 -10.04 -4.81 18.20
C ASP A 40 -8.52 -4.68 18.22
N HIS A 41 -8.00 -4.03 19.25
CA HIS A 41 -6.57 -3.82 19.52
C HIS A 41 -5.83 -2.89 18.55
N ALA A 42 -6.52 -2.25 17.58
CA ALA A 42 -5.89 -1.27 16.70
C ALA A 42 -6.89 -0.24 16.15
N VAL A 43 -6.42 1.00 16.02
CA VAL A 43 -7.13 2.12 15.35
C VAL A 43 -6.15 2.84 14.46
N LEU A 44 -6.46 2.97 13.17
CA LEU A 44 -5.65 3.69 12.17
C LEU A 44 -6.42 4.91 11.67
N ASP A 45 -5.83 6.09 11.82
CA ASP A 45 -6.35 7.35 11.29
C ASP A 45 -5.42 7.88 10.20
N VAL A 46 -5.97 8.10 9.01
CA VAL A 46 -5.23 8.58 7.84
C VAL A 46 -5.85 9.86 7.32
N THR A 47 -5.04 10.90 7.26
CA THR A 47 -5.38 12.19 6.65
C THR A 47 -4.48 12.46 5.43
N ALA A 48 -4.64 13.59 4.77
CA ALA A 48 -3.76 13.99 3.69
C ALA A 48 -2.31 14.30 4.16
N THR A 49 -2.14 14.64 5.44
CA THR A 49 -0.88 15.15 6.01
C THR A 49 -0.31 14.30 7.14
N SER A 50 -1.06 13.31 7.63
CA SER A 50 -0.64 12.43 8.71
C SER A 50 -1.31 11.06 8.62
N ALA A 51 -0.61 10.03 9.08
CA ALA A 51 -1.17 8.71 9.32
C ALA A 51 -0.63 8.20 10.66
N SER A 52 -1.53 7.92 11.62
CA SER A 52 -1.20 7.43 12.94
C SER A 52 -1.99 6.17 13.25
N ILE A 53 -1.37 5.26 13.97
CA ILE A 53 -1.99 4.04 14.42
C ILE A 53 -1.78 3.86 15.91
N GLU A 54 -2.86 3.47 16.61
CA GLU A 54 -2.87 3.14 18.02
C GLU A 54 -3.07 1.64 18.20
N PHE A 55 -2.30 1.05 19.10
CA PHE A 55 -2.40 -0.35 19.51
C PHE A 55 -2.57 -0.45 21.03
N ASP A 56 -2.80 -1.64 21.52
CA ASP A 56 -2.67 -1.91 22.94
C ASP A 56 -1.22 -1.66 23.37
N CYS A 57 -1.04 -0.75 24.34
CA CYS A 57 0.29 -0.40 24.87
C CYS A 57 1.34 -0.04 23.82
N ALA A 58 0.92 0.49 22.66
CA ALA A 58 1.83 0.96 21.61
C ALA A 58 1.14 1.95 20.67
N HIS A 59 1.94 2.70 19.94
CA HIS A 59 1.46 3.53 18.84
C HIS A 59 2.48 3.57 17.69
N GLY A 60 2.07 4.09 16.56
CA GLY A 60 2.95 4.23 15.41
C GLY A 60 2.54 5.36 14.48
N THR A 61 3.44 5.70 13.58
CA THR A 61 3.19 6.63 12.47
C THR A 61 3.56 5.99 11.15
N LEU A 62 2.78 6.28 10.12
CA LEU A 62 3.02 5.81 8.77
C LEU A 62 3.33 7.00 7.85
N PRO A 63 4.10 6.81 6.77
CA PRO A 63 4.33 7.85 5.78
C PRO A 63 3.04 8.20 5.03
N VAL A 64 2.93 9.46 4.64
CA VAL A 64 1.82 9.95 3.80
C VAL A 64 2.36 10.55 2.50
N PRO A 65 1.60 10.50 1.41
CA PRO A 65 0.27 9.92 1.27
C PRO A 65 0.30 8.38 1.36
N LEU A 66 -0.64 7.78 2.07
CA LEU A 66 -0.79 6.33 2.09
C LEU A 66 -1.54 5.89 0.84
N THR A 67 -0.85 5.20 -0.05
CA THR A 67 -1.34 4.89 -1.39
C THR A 67 -1.65 3.41 -1.54
N LEU A 68 -2.83 3.10 -2.05
CA LEU A 68 -3.23 1.74 -2.39
C LEU A 68 -2.89 1.42 -3.85
N ASN A 69 -2.14 0.36 -4.06
CA ASN A 69 -1.90 -0.24 -5.36
C ASN A 69 -2.69 -1.54 -5.46
N HIS A 70 -3.72 -1.58 -6.29
CA HIS A 70 -4.62 -2.74 -6.41
C HIS A 70 -5.19 -3.21 -5.05
N GLY A 71 -5.56 -2.25 -4.19
CA GLY A 71 -6.12 -2.53 -2.87
C GLY A 71 -5.11 -2.94 -1.81
N THR A 72 -3.81 -2.85 -2.07
CA THR A 72 -2.74 -3.17 -1.11
C THR A 72 -1.84 -1.99 -0.87
N PHE A 73 -1.25 -1.92 0.33
CA PHE A 73 -0.15 -1.02 0.64
C PHE A 73 0.93 -1.75 1.43
N ASP A 74 2.15 -1.21 1.36
CA ASP A 74 3.31 -1.74 2.07
C ASP A 74 4.29 -0.60 2.32
N VAL A 75 4.38 -0.16 3.55
CA VAL A 75 5.17 1.01 3.94
C VAL A 75 5.96 0.74 5.21
N THR A 76 7.06 1.47 5.38
CA THR A 76 7.83 1.49 6.62
C THR A 76 7.50 2.76 7.37
N GLY A 77 7.14 2.62 8.64
CA GLY A 77 6.87 3.70 9.57
C GLY A 77 7.55 3.46 10.91
N ASP A 78 7.11 4.18 11.91
CA ASP A 78 7.60 4.05 13.29
C ASP A 78 6.64 3.21 14.12
N PHE A 79 7.19 2.44 15.05
CA PHE A 79 6.48 1.74 16.12
C PHE A 79 7.11 2.12 17.45
N VAL A 80 6.28 2.51 18.41
CA VAL A 80 6.69 2.90 19.75
C VAL A 80 5.96 2.04 20.76
N GLN A 81 6.73 1.25 21.51
CA GLN A 81 6.18 0.50 22.65
C GLN A 81 5.92 1.45 23.81
N GLU A 82 4.73 1.39 24.37
CA GLU A 82 4.36 2.11 25.58
C GLU A 82 4.49 1.18 26.80
N HIS A 83 4.75 1.76 27.95
CA HIS A 83 4.73 1.05 29.24
C HIS A 83 3.83 1.78 30.23
N GLY A 84 3.40 1.09 31.26
CA GLY A 84 2.65 1.68 32.36
C GLY A 84 3.54 2.45 33.35
N GLY A 85 2.91 3.33 34.11
CA GLY A 85 3.57 4.13 35.12
C GLY A 85 3.98 5.53 34.65
N PRO A 86 4.55 6.35 35.54
CA PRO A 86 4.92 7.72 35.23
C PRO A 86 6.08 7.76 34.24
N ILE A 87 5.92 8.55 33.17
CA ILE A 87 7.00 8.84 32.21
C ILE A 87 8.04 9.71 32.90
N ARG A 88 9.31 9.28 32.86
CA ARG A 88 10.43 10.04 33.40
C ARG A 88 10.96 11.00 32.32
N SER A 89 11.37 12.18 32.74
CA SER A 89 11.88 13.22 31.81
C SER A 89 13.20 12.84 31.10
N ASP A 90 13.91 11.84 31.62
CA ASP A 90 15.18 11.30 31.09
C ASP A 90 14.99 9.96 30.34
N GLU A 91 13.75 9.55 30.16
CA GLU A 91 13.42 8.29 29.50
C GLU A 91 13.59 8.37 28.00
N THR A 92 14.29 7.40 27.42
CA THR A 92 14.40 7.24 25.97
C THR A 92 13.20 6.49 25.43
N VAL A 93 12.50 7.11 24.48
CA VAL A 93 11.38 6.47 23.78
C VAL A 93 11.89 5.29 22.96
N ASP A 94 11.36 4.09 23.20
CA ASP A 94 11.68 2.89 22.40
C ASP A 94 10.96 2.97 21.03
N ARG A 95 11.56 3.72 20.11
CA ARG A 95 11.08 3.90 18.75
C ARG A 95 11.83 2.97 17.81
N GLN A 96 11.10 2.12 17.14
CA GLN A 96 11.64 1.13 16.21
C GLN A 96 11.00 1.27 14.83
N PRO A 97 11.74 1.08 13.73
CA PRO A 97 11.15 1.02 12.41
C PRO A 97 10.33 -0.26 12.26
N ALA A 98 9.11 -0.10 11.76
CA ALA A 98 8.20 -1.21 11.51
C ALA A 98 7.62 -1.14 10.09
N ARG A 99 7.39 -2.31 9.51
CA ARG A 99 6.73 -2.48 8.23
C ARG A 99 5.24 -2.70 8.45
N TYR A 100 4.45 -1.87 7.81
CA TYR A 100 3.00 -1.93 7.79
C TYR A 100 2.54 -2.36 6.42
N SER A 101 1.96 -3.54 6.31
CA SER A 101 1.41 -4.05 5.04
C SER A 101 -0.06 -4.37 5.20
N GLY A 102 -0.86 -3.92 4.26
CA GLY A 102 -2.31 -4.06 4.34
C GLY A 102 -2.97 -4.39 3.02
N THR A 103 -4.08 -5.08 3.12
CA THR A 103 -5.02 -5.34 2.02
C THR A 103 -6.36 -4.73 2.38
N VAL A 104 -6.88 -3.89 1.50
CA VAL A 104 -8.18 -3.22 1.67
C VAL A 104 -9.16 -3.76 0.65
N SER A 105 -10.30 -4.23 1.13
CA SER A 105 -11.43 -4.68 0.31
C SER A 105 -12.70 -4.03 0.82
N SER A 106 -13.30 -3.15 0.01
CA SER A 106 -14.45 -2.35 0.40
C SER A 106 -14.17 -1.54 1.68
N ASN A 107 -14.84 -1.86 2.78
CA ASN A 107 -14.69 -1.18 4.07
C ASN A 107 -13.85 -1.96 5.08
N THR A 108 -13.22 -3.05 4.67
CA THR A 108 -12.41 -3.89 5.55
C THR A 108 -10.95 -3.87 5.14
N MET A 109 -10.07 -3.75 6.13
CA MET A 109 -8.63 -3.82 5.98
C MET A 109 -8.09 -4.97 6.82
N THR A 110 -7.18 -5.76 6.25
CA THR A 110 -6.31 -6.64 7.01
C THR A 110 -4.93 -6.02 7.06
N LEU A 111 -4.45 -5.70 8.24
CA LEU A 111 -3.16 -5.03 8.49
C LEU A 111 -2.21 -5.98 9.21
N LEU A 112 -1.03 -6.18 8.66
CA LEU A 112 0.09 -6.89 9.28
C LEU A 112 1.18 -5.90 9.67
N VAL A 113 1.69 -6.01 10.90
CA VAL A 113 2.76 -5.15 11.43
C VAL A 113 3.96 -6.01 11.84
N ARG A 114 5.16 -5.65 11.37
CA ARG A 114 6.40 -6.34 11.68
C ARG A 114 7.53 -5.36 11.97
N LEU A 115 8.36 -5.65 12.98
CA LEU A 115 9.60 -4.90 13.18
C LEU A 115 10.57 -5.16 12.02
N THR A 116 11.13 -4.09 11.47
CA THR A 116 12.03 -4.20 10.30
C THR A 116 13.36 -4.83 10.67
N ALA A 117 13.91 -4.50 11.84
CA ALA A 117 15.23 -4.96 12.26
C ALA A 117 15.29 -6.46 12.59
N THR A 118 14.24 -7.01 13.19
CA THR A 118 14.19 -8.40 13.67
C THR A 118 13.30 -9.30 12.83
N GLY A 119 12.39 -8.71 12.03
CA GLY A 119 11.33 -9.44 11.34
C GLY A 119 10.21 -9.94 12.27
N GLN A 120 10.26 -9.56 13.56
CA GLN A 120 9.25 -9.96 14.54
C GLN A 120 7.86 -9.52 14.12
N ASN A 121 6.92 -10.46 14.11
CA ASN A 121 5.50 -10.18 13.87
C ASN A 121 4.89 -9.58 15.14
N LEU A 122 4.39 -8.35 15.06
CA LEU A 122 3.73 -7.65 16.16
C LEU A 122 2.23 -7.91 16.20
N GLY A 123 1.63 -8.32 15.09
CA GLY A 123 0.22 -8.67 15.01
C GLY A 123 -0.36 -8.54 13.61
N THR A 124 -1.52 -9.15 13.46
CA THR A 124 -2.40 -8.99 12.29
C THR A 124 -3.76 -8.52 12.79
N TYR A 125 -4.24 -7.42 12.25
CA TYR A 125 -5.43 -6.71 12.69
C TYR A 125 -6.45 -6.63 11.57
N THR A 126 -7.73 -6.80 11.92
CA THR A 126 -8.84 -6.55 10.99
C THR A 126 -9.50 -5.25 11.40
N LEU A 127 -9.47 -4.26 10.51
CA LEU A 127 -10.02 -2.93 10.74
C LEU A 127 -11.18 -2.67 9.79
N THR A 128 -12.18 -1.94 10.28
CA THR A 128 -13.35 -1.55 9.48
C THR A 128 -13.41 -0.02 9.38
N ARG A 129 -13.65 0.49 8.19
CA ARG A 129 -13.72 1.92 7.92
C ARG A 129 -14.88 2.57 8.64
N GLY A 130 -14.62 3.69 9.32
CA GLY A 130 -15.64 4.49 10.03
C GLY A 130 -16.15 3.84 11.32
N VAL A 131 -15.57 2.72 11.74
CA VAL A 131 -15.92 2.08 13.01
C VAL A 131 -14.94 2.54 14.09
N SER A 132 -15.45 2.83 15.28
CA SER A 132 -14.62 3.09 16.45
C SER A 132 -13.93 1.80 16.90
N GLY A 133 -12.60 1.81 16.93
CA GLY A 133 -11.85 0.67 17.44
C GLY A 133 -11.75 0.65 18.95
N ARG A 134 -11.23 -0.44 19.48
CA ARG A 134 -10.99 -0.64 20.89
C ARG A 134 -9.52 -0.94 21.12
N VAL A 135 -8.84 -0.04 21.82
CA VAL A 135 -7.44 -0.21 22.25
C VAL A 135 -7.35 -0.05 23.77
N PHE A 136 -6.48 -0.81 24.39
CA PHE A 136 -6.22 -0.78 25.81
C PHE A 136 -4.83 -0.18 26.05
N LYS A 137 -4.79 1.01 26.64
CA LYS A 137 -3.53 1.67 26.96
C LYS A 137 -2.94 1.09 28.25
N CYS A 138 -1.61 1.00 28.31
CA CYS A 138 -0.89 0.67 29.51
C CYS A 138 -1.01 1.81 30.53
N LEU A 139 -1.41 1.51 31.78
CA LEU A 139 -1.56 2.44 32.89
C LEU A 139 -0.37 2.35 33.86
#